data_a50d54bc24654ecb1b6ca523ac868b0d
#
_entry.id   a50d54bc24654ecb1b6ca523ac868b0d
#
_cell.length_a   1.000
_cell.length_b   1.000
_cell.length_c   1.000
_cell.angle_alpha   90.00
_cell.angle_beta   90.00
_cell.angle_gamma   90.00
#
_symmetry.space_group_name_H-M   'P 1'
#
loop_
_entity.id
_entity.type
_entity.pdbx_description
1 polymer ?
#
loop_
_entity_poly.entity_id
_entity_poly.type
_entity_poly.pdbx_seq_one_letter_code
_entity_poly.pdbx_strand_id
1 'polypeptide(L)'
;NKSNFFESLNFRYFGPVDGHNLKELVRTLRALRDIEGPKLLHVMTVKGKGYLPAEHDQPAWHAPGRFNPDTGERISAPGGAARYQDVFGETLLELARRDERVVGVTPAMPSGCSMNILLREMPGRCFDVGIAEGHAVTFSAGLAAAGMVPFCNIYSSFMQRAYDNVIHDVAIQDLPVVMCLDRGGL
;
A
#
# COMPACT_ATOMS: atom_id res chain seq x y z
N ASN A 1 -4.15 -18.72 -31.11
CA ASN A 1 -5.11 -18.02 -30.26
C ASN A 1 -4.34 -17.21 -29.21
N LYS A 2 -4.38 -15.89 -29.31
CA LYS A 2 -3.84 -14.99 -28.28
C LYS A 2 -4.98 -14.59 -27.34
N SER A 3 -5.57 -15.56 -26.62
CA SER A 3 -6.48 -15.24 -25.54
C SER A 3 -5.67 -14.75 -24.33
N ASN A 4 -6.10 -13.66 -23.73
CA ASN A 4 -5.51 -13.19 -22.48
C ASN A 4 -6.12 -13.93 -21.27
N PHE A 5 -5.54 -13.75 -20.09
CA PHE A 5 -6.01 -14.39 -18.85
C PHE A 5 -7.51 -14.16 -18.59
N PHE A 6 -8.04 -12.98 -18.86
CA PHE A 6 -9.43 -12.64 -18.59
C PHE A 6 -10.40 -13.35 -19.54
N GLU A 7 -10.00 -13.55 -20.80
CA GLU A 7 -10.81 -14.31 -21.76
C GLU A 7 -10.89 -15.79 -21.38
N SER A 8 -9.85 -16.35 -20.75
CA SER A 8 -9.89 -17.71 -20.22
C SER A 8 -10.87 -17.87 -19.04
N LEU A 9 -11.23 -16.77 -18.37
CA LEU A 9 -12.28 -16.70 -17.34
C LEU A 9 -13.66 -16.31 -17.90
N ASN A 10 -13.86 -16.40 -19.21
CA ASN A 10 -15.10 -16.02 -19.91
C ASN A 10 -15.47 -14.53 -19.84
N PHE A 11 -14.51 -13.65 -19.56
CA PHE A 11 -14.71 -12.21 -19.75
C PHE A 11 -14.44 -11.85 -21.21
N ARG A 12 -15.27 -10.96 -21.76
CA ARG A 12 -14.94 -10.30 -23.02
C ARG A 12 -14.02 -9.12 -22.69
N TYR A 13 -12.79 -9.19 -23.19
CA TYR A 13 -11.78 -8.17 -22.95
C TYR A 13 -11.82 -7.08 -24.02
N PHE A 14 -11.76 -5.81 -23.57
CA PHE A 14 -11.70 -4.62 -24.40
C PHE A 14 -10.57 -3.72 -23.92
N GLY A 15 -9.75 -3.23 -24.84
CA GLY A 15 -8.66 -2.33 -24.52
C GLY A 15 -7.27 -2.83 -24.98
N PRO A 16 -6.18 -2.20 -24.53
CA PRO A 16 -6.17 -1.04 -23.62
C PRO A 16 -6.70 0.25 -24.27
N VAL A 17 -7.37 1.09 -23.46
CA VAL A 17 -7.88 2.42 -23.85
C VAL A 17 -7.20 3.48 -23.01
N ASP A 18 -6.84 4.62 -23.60
CA ASP A 18 -6.29 5.74 -22.86
C ASP A 18 -7.40 6.39 -21.99
N GLY A 19 -7.28 6.27 -20.66
CA GLY A 19 -8.21 6.82 -19.70
C GLY A 19 -8.16 8.34 -19.58
N HIS A 20 -7.13 9.00 -20.11
CA HIS A 20 -7.04 10.46 -20.15
C HIS A 20 -7.70 11.05 -21.41
N ASN A 21 -7.98 10.24 -22.43
CA ASN A 21 -8.78 10.60 -23.58
C ASN A 21 -10.27 10.41 -23.27
N LEU A 22 -10.87 11.38 -22.57
CA LEU A 22 -12.27 11.30 -22.13
C LEU A 22 -13.25 11.07 -23.29
N LYS A 23 -12.99 11.67 -24.47
CA LYS A 23 -13.87 11.53 -25.64
C LYS A 23 -13.91 10.08 -26.13
N GLU A 24 -12.74 9.44 -26.20
CA GLU A 24 -12.63 8.05 -26.59
C GLU A 24 -13.18 7.10 -25.52
N LEU A 25 -12.85 7.35 -24.24
CA LEU A 25 -13.37 6.58 -23.13
C LEU A 25 -14.89 6.56 -23.07
N VAL A 26 -15.54 7.72 -23.19
CA VAL A 26 -17.00 7.82 -23.20
C VAL A 26 -17.61 7.11 -24.41
N ARG A 27 -16.99 7.22 -25.59
CA ARG A 27 -17.43 6.50 -26.78
C ARG A 27 -17.35 4.99 -26.57
N THR A 28 -16.26 4.51 -26.00
CA THR A 28 -16.03 3.09 -25.70
C THR A 28 -17.05 2.58 -24.68
N LEU A 29 -17.25 3.30 -23.57
CA LEU A 29 -18.23 2.92 -22.56
C LEU A 29 -19.66 2.84 -23.13
N ARG A 30 -20.05 3.78 -24.01
CA ARG A 30 -21.35 3.73 -24.69
C ARG A 30 -21.47 2.51 -25.60
N ALA A 31 -20.42 2.17 -26.34
CA ALA A 31 -20.41 1.00 -27.22
C ALA A 31 -20.49 -0.33 -26.44
N LEU A 32 -19.92 -0.36 -25.23
CA LEU A 32 -19.93 -1.54 -24.38
C LEU A 32 -21.22 -1.73 -23.59
N ARG A 33 -22.02 -0.68 -23.41
CA ARG A 33 -23.23 -0.70 -22.58
C ARG A 33 -24.20 -1.80 -22.98
N ASP A 34 -24.45 -1.94 -24.26
CA ASP A 34 -25.48 -2.82 -24.82
C ASP A 34 -24.93 -4.22 -25.20
N ILE A 35 -23.67 -4.50 -24.94
CA ILE A 35 -23.09 -5.82 -25.12
C ILE A 35 -23.45 -6.68 -23.91
N GLU A 36 -24.02 -7.85 -24.15
CA GLU A 36 -24.39 -8.80 -23.08
C GLU A 36 -23.19 -9.56 -22.53
N GLY A 37 -23.32 -10.09 -21.32
CA GLY A 37 -22.34 -10.92 -20.63
C GLY A 37 -21.25 -10.14 -19.89
N PRO A 38 -20.36 -10.84 -19.19
CA PRO A 38 -19.30 -10.22 -18.40
C PRO A 38 -18.25 -9.56 -19.30
N LYS A 39 -17.93 -8.31 -18.98
CA LYS A 39 -16.99 -7.48 -19.76
C LYS A 39 -15.90 -6.94 -18.86
N LEU A 40 -14.68 -6.89 -19.38
CA LEU A 40 -13.54 -6.22 -18.76
C LEU A 40 -13.03 -5.14 -19.72
N LEU A 41 -13.16 -3.89 -19.32
CA LEU A 41 -12.55 -2.76 -20.02
C LEU A 41 -11.22 -2.41 -19.35
N HIS A 42 -10.12 -2.59 -20.06
CA HIS A 42 -8.79 -2.18 -19.60
C HIS A 42 -8.55 -0.71 -19.95
N VAL A 43 -8.53 0.12 -18.93
CA VAL A 43 -8.25 1.56 -19.06
C VAL A 43 -6.87 1.86 -18.48
N MET A 44 -6.01 2.47 -19.27
CA MET A 44 -4.69 2.88 -18.84
C MET A 44 -4.70 4.34 -18.40
N THR A 45 -4.15 4.61 -17.23
CA THR A 45 -4.01 5.97 -16.70
C THR A 45 -2.61 6.19 -16.13
N VAL A 46 -2.19 7.44 -16.09
CA VAL A 46 -1.00 7.89 -15.37
C VAL A 46 -1.47 8.68 -14.15
N LYS A 47 -1.11 8.21 -12.96
CA LYS A 47 -1.46 8.87 -11.71
C LYS A 47 -0.85 10.27 -11.65
N GLY A 48 -1.67 11.28 -11.33
CA GLY A 48 -1.22 12.67 -11.31
C GLY A 48 -1.15 13.36 -12.68
N LYS A 49 -1.60 12.70 -13.76
CA LYS A 49 -1.59 13.23 -15.13
C LYS A 49 -2.19 14.63 -15.23
N GLY A 50 -1.44 15.55 -15.85
CA GLY A 50 -1.83 16.96 -16.01
C GLY A 50 -1.21 17.89 -14.96
N TYR A 51 -0.52 17.34 -13.95
CA TYR A 51 0.22 18.10 -12.96
C TYR A 51 1.66 17.60 -12.85
N LEU A 52 2.61 18.29 -13.44
CA LEU A 52 4.00 17.85 -13.59
C LEU A 52 4.64 17.38 -12.29
N PRO A 53 4.52 18.10 -11.14
CA PRO A 53 5.10 17.63 -9.89
C PRO A 53 4.58 16.23 -9.47
N ALA A 54 3.30 15.95 -9.71
CA ALA A 54 2.70 14.66 -9.39
C ALA A 54 3.09 13.56 -10.39
N GLU A 55 3.33 13.90 -11.64
CA GLU A 55 3.82 12.93 -12.64
C GLU A 55 5.27 12.51 -12.33
N HIS A 56 6.09 13.41 -11.77
CA HIS A 56 7.49 13.14 -11.41
C HIS A 56 7.65 12.38 -10.09
N ASP A 57 6.78 12.62 -9.10
CA ASP A 57 6.86 12.00 -7.78
C ASP A 57 5.46 11.58 -7.29
N GLN A 58 4.93 10.53 -7.88
CA GLN A 58 3.59 10.01 -7.57
C GLN A 58 3.39 9.65 -6.08
N PRO A 59 4.37 9.02 -5.38
CA PRO A 59 4.25 8.74 -3.96
C PRO A 59 4.11 9.98 -3.10
N ALA A 60 4.91 11.01 -3.35
CA ALA A 60 4.86 12.27 -2.62
C ALA A 60 3.54 13.01 -2.83
N TRP A 61 2.94 12.89 -4.02
CA TRP A 61 1.69 13.55 -4.38
C TRP A 61 0.45 12.69 -4.15
N HIS A 62 0.61 11.50 -3.54
CA HIS A 62 -0.52 10.72 -3.09
C HIS A 62 -1.10 11.31 -1.80
N ALA A 63 -2.22 12.01 -1.89
CA ALA A 63 -2.84 12.73 -0.79
C ALA A 63 -1.90 13.78 -0.13
N PRO A 64 -1.39 14.77 -0.89
CA PRO A 64 -0.33 15.67 -0.44
C PRO A 64 -0.74 16.65 0.67
N GLY A 65 -2.02 16.71 1.05
CA GLY A 65 -2.55 17.75 1.94
C GLY A 65 -2.75 19.09 1.21
N ARG A 66 -2.64 20.20 1.94
CA ARG A 66 -2.73 21.55 1.34
C ARG A 66 -1.42 21.92 0.66
N PHE A 67 -1.51 22.48 -0.53
CA PHE A 67 -0.37 22.97 -1.30
C PHE A 67 -0.76 24.14 -2.18
N ASN A 68 0.22 24.91 -2.63
CA ASN A 68 0.02 25.93 -3.65
C ASN A 68 0.03 25.26 -5.04
N PRO A 69 -1.07 25.31 -5.81
CA PRO A 69 -1.13 24.61 -7.11
C PRO A 69 -0.18 25.17 -8.17
N ASP A 70 0.20 26.45 -8.07
CA ASP A 70 1.09 27.09 -9.05
C ASP A 70 2.56 26.75 -8.81
N THR A 71 2.97 26.67 -7.54
CA THR A 71 4.39 26.43 -7.17
C THR A 71 4.67 24.98 -6.76
N GLY A 72 3.63 24.20 -6.39
CA GLY A 72 3.78 22.87 -5.79
C GLY A 72 4.25 22.89 -4.34
N GLU A 73 4.40 24.09 -3.73
CA GLU A 73 4.86 24.21 -2.35
C GLU A 73 3.80 23.69 -1.36
N ARG A 74 4.19 22.78 -0.48
CA ARG A 74 3.29 22.22 0.53
C ARG A 74 3.10 23.19 1.69
N ILE A 75 1.86 23.40 2.07
CA ILE A 75 1.48 24.25 3.19
C ILE A 75 1.43 23.34 4.43
N SER A 76 2.53 23.33 5.19
CA SER A 76 2.60 22.65 6.49
C SER A 76 2.04 23.53 7.57
N ALA A 77 1.24 22.99 8.49
CA ALA A 77 0.89 23.68 9.71
C ALA A 77 2.16 23.86 10.56
N PRO A 78 2.46 25.06 11.08
CA PRO A 78 3.64 25.27 11.91
C PRO A 78 3.51 24.49 13.24
N GLY A 79 4.60 23.78 13.62
CA GLY A 79 4.91 23.29 14.95
C GLY A 79 3.80 22.54 15.69
N GLY A 80 3.49 21.32 15.27
CA GLY A 80 2.70 20.36 16.06
C GLY A 80 3.58 19.41 16.88
N ALA A 81 2.97 18.68 17.84
CA ALA A 81 3.61 17.54 18.48
C ALA A 81 4.04 16.48 17.45
N ALA A 82 5.07 15.70 17.77
CA ALA A 82 5.48 14.58 16.92
C ALA A 82 4.30 13.63 16.69
N ARG A 83 4.12 13.19 15.46
CA ARG A 83 3.07 12.22 15.15
C ARG A 83 3.47 10.85 15.71
N TYR A 84 2.50 10.09 16.21
CA TYR A 84 2.75 8.73 16.73
C TYR A 84 3.50 7.84 15.73
N GLN A 85 3.15 7.90 14.45
CA GLN A 85 3.83 7.15 13.41
C GLN A 85 5.33 7.49 13.29
N ASP A 86 5.71 8.77 13.49
CA ASP A 86 7.11 9.19 13.39
C ASP A 86 7.90 8.68 14.59
N VAL A 87 7.33 8.79 15.80
CA VAL A 87 7.91 8.21 17.02
C VAL A 87 8.06 6.69 16.87
N PHE A 88 7.06 6.02 16.32
CA PHE A 88 7.14 4.59 16.01
C PHE A 88 8.29 4.26 15.06
N GLY A 89 8.40 4.97 13.94
CA GLY A 89 9.45 4.72 12.94
C GLY A 89 10.88 4.89 13.50
N GLU A 90 11.10 5.95 14.29
CA GLU A 90 12.39 6.19 14.97
C GLU A 90 12.67 5.10 16.02
N THR A 91 11.68 4.75 16.83
CA THR A 91 11.82 3.68 17.85
C THR A 91 12.10 2.33 17.20
N LEU A 92 11.42 2.00 16.11
CA LEU A 92 11.66 0.75 15.39
C LEU A 92 13.09 0.67 14.85
N LEU A 93 13.62 1.77 14.29
CA LEU A 93 15.01 1.85 13.86
C LEU A 93 15.97 1.67 15.04
N GLU A 94 15.70 2.29 16.19
CA GLU A 94 16.52 2.14 17.39
C GLU A 94 16.54 0.67 17.88
N LEU A 95 15.38 0.03 17.93
CA LEU A 95 15.28 -1.38 18.30
C LEU A 95 16.04 -2.29 17.32
N ALA A 96 15.89 -2.04 16.01
CA ALA A 96 16.58 -2.81 14.97
C ALA A 96 18.12 -2.64 15.02
N ARG A 97 18.62 -1.50 15.50
CA ARG A 97 20.05 -1.30 15.74
C ARG A 97 20.58 -2.08 16.94
N ARG A 98 19.72 -2.36 17.93
CA ARG A 98 20.09 -3.07 19.18
C ARG A 98 19.91 -4.57 19.06
N ASP A 99 18.96 -5.03 18.27
CA ASP A 99 18.64 -6.46 18.08
C ASP A 99 18.48 -6.78 16.59
N GLU A 100 19.35 -7.66 16.11
CA GLU A 100 19.35 -8.08 14.70
C GLU A 100 18.11 -8.89 14.30
N ARG A 101 17.35 -9.40 15.24
CA ARG A 101 16.10 -10.13 14.99
C ARG A 101 14.92 -9.21 14.68
N VAL A 102 14.98 -7.93 15.07
CA VAL A 102 13.89 -6.97 14.85
C VAL A 102 13.79 -6.63 13.37
N VAL A 103 12.63 -6.83 12.79
CA VAL A 103 12.32 -6.53 11.39
C VAL A 103 10.95 -5.85 11.28
N GLY A 104 10.75 -5.07 10.23
CA GLY A 104 9.50 -4.40 9.94
C GLY A 104 8.81 -5.00 8.72
N VAL A 105 7.49 -5.14 8.78
CA VAL A 105 6.65 -5.60 7.65
C VAL A 105 5.48 -4.64 7.48
N THR A 106 5.21 -4.19 6.26
CA THR A 106 4.05 -3.33 5.96
C THR A 106 3.48 -3.62 4.57
N PRO A 107 2.16 -3.60 4.39
CA PRO A 107 1.54 -3.75 3.07
C PRO A 107 1.33 -2.39 2.38
N ALA A 108 2.30 -1.96 1.57
CA ALA A 108 2.28 -0.75 0.74
C ALA A 108 2.14 0.59 1.51
N MET A 109 2.57 0.63 2.78
CA MET A 109 2.41 1.83 3.62
C MET A 109 3.71 2.33 4.27
N PRO A 110 4.90 2.19 3.66
CA PRO A 110 6.15 2.52 4.36
C PRO A 110 6.23 3.98 4.80
N SER A 111 5.79 4.92 3.98
CA SER A 111 5.77 6.35 4.35
C SER A 111 4.61 6.72 5.28
N GLY A 112 3.48 6.02 5.15
CA GLY A 112 2.28 6.29 5.94
C GLY A 112 2.40 5.88 7.40
N CYS A 113 3.25 4.89 7.71
CA CYS A 113 3.55 4.42 9.06
C CYS A 113 5.01 4.72 9.48
N SER A 114 5.70 5.59 8.76
CA SER A 114 7.10 5.99 8.98
C SER A 114 8.14 4.84 8.99
N MET A 115 7.79 3.67 8.46
CA MET A 115 8.74 2.55 8.26
C MET A 115 9.75 2.82 7.14
N ASN A 116 9.52 3.85 6.31
CA ASN A 116 10.53 4.36 5.36
C ASN A 116 11.83 4.80 6.06
N ILE A 117 11.80 5.10 7.36
CA ILE A 117 12.98 5.39 8.18
C ILE A 117 13.86 4.13 8.27
N LEU A 118 13.27 3.00 8.70
CA LEU A 118 13.97 1.72 8.77
C LEU A 118 14.38 1.23 7.37
N LEU A 119 13.49 1.36 6.38
CA LEU A 119 13.74 0.91 5.00
C LEU A 119 14.96 1.62 4.38
N ARG A 120 15.15 2.90 4.66
CA ARG A 120 16.29 3.68 4.16
C ARG A 120 17.60 3.29 4.82
N GLU A 121 17.60 3.11 6.16
CA GLU A 121 18.80 2.82 6.94
C GLU A 121 19.20 1.34 6.90
N MET A 122 18.22 0.45 6.89
CA MET A 122 18.39 -1.00 6.95
C MET A 122 17.43 -1.71 5.96
N PRO A 123 17.64 -1.60 4.63
CA PRO A 123 16.69 -2.11 3.62
C PRO A 123 16.46 -3.62 3.71
N GLY A 124 17.43 -4.40 4.18
CA GLY A 124 17.29 -5.85 4.41
C GLY A 124 16.45 -6.22 5.64
N ARG A 125 15.99 -5.23 6.42
CA ARG A 125 15.26 -5.43 7.67
C ARG A 125 13.84 -4.83 7.63
N CYS A 126 13.41 -4.33 6.49
CA CYS A 126 12.08 -3.77 6.30
C CYS A 126 11.50 -4.30 4.99
N PHE A 127 10.31 -4.89 5.08
CA PHE A 127 9.65 -5.57 3.97
C PHE A 127 8.33 -4.88 3.63
N ASP A 128 8.24 -4.35 2.43
CA ASP A 128 6.97 -3.91 1.84
C ASP A 128 6.43 -5.03 0.94
N VAL A 129 5.34 -5.63 1.35
CA VAL A 129 4.74 -6.77 0.63
C VAL A 129 3.69 -6.36 -0.41
N GLY A 130 3.56 -5.06 -0.69
CA GLY A 130 2.52 -4.53 -1.56
C GLY A 130 1.14 -4.50 -0.86
N ILE A 131 0.07 -4.24 -1.62
CA ILE A 131 -1.30 -4.19 -1.07
C ILE A 131 -1.79 -5.62 -0.83
N ALA A 132 -1.30 -6.24 0.25
CA ALA A 132 -1.56 -7.65 0.58
C ALA A 132 -1.51 -7.86 2.10
N GLU A 133 -2.52 -7.38 2.82
CA GLU A 133 -2.54 -7.36 4.29
C GLU A 133 -2.51 -8.78 4.89
N GLY A 134 -3.27 -9.72 4.32
CA GLY A 134 -3.21 -11.14 4.74
C GLY A 134 -1.80 -11.72 4.56
N HIS A 135 -1.13 -11.44 3.43
CA HIS A 135 0.25 -11.88 3.22
C HIS A 135 1.21 -11.22 4.22
N ALA A 136 1.04 -9.95 4.57
CA ALA A 136 1.87 -9.28 5.57
C ALA A 136 1.84 -10.01 6.92
N VAL A 137 0.65 -10.44 7.35
CA VAL A 137 0.47 -11.19 8.61
C VAL A 137 1.08 -12.58 8.52
N THR A 138 0.77 -13.36 7.47
CA THR A 138 1.33 -14.71 7.26
C THR A 138 2.86 -14.67 7.13
N PHE A 139 3.40 -13.70 6.40
CA PHE A 139 4.85 -13.51 6.26
C PHE A 139 5.50 -13.16 7.60
N SER A 140 4.88 -12.29 8.39
CA SER A 140 5.34 -11.98 9.76
C SER A 140 5.32 -13.21 10.67
N ALA A 141 4.28 -14.04 10.57
CA ALA A 141 4.20 -15.30 11.30
C ALA A 141 5.37 -16.23 10.94
N GLY A 142 5.69 -16.37 9.64
CA GLY A 142 6.84 -17.14 9.17
C GLY A 142 8.18 -16.61 9.70
N LEU A 143 8.37 -15.28 9.73
CA LEU A 143 9.55 -14.64 10.31
C LEU A 143 9.66 -14.93 11.82
N ALA A 144 8.55 -14.84 12.56
CA ALA A 144 8.50 -15.15 13.99
C ALA A 144 8.82 -16.63 14.26
N ALA A 145 8.28 -17.55 13.45
CA ALA A 145 8.59 -18.97 13.53
C ALA A 145 10.09 -19.28 13.26
N ALA A 146 10.74 -18.43 12.46
CA ALA A 146 12.18 -18.49 12.20
C ALA A 146 13.04 -17.78 13.27
N GLY A 147 12.45 -17.30 14.37
CA GLY A 147 13.14 -16.65 15.49
C GLY A 147 13.36 -15.15 15.34
N MET A 148 12.77 -14.50 14.34
CA MET A 148 12.80 -13.05 14.20
C MET A 148 11.75 -12.41 15.13
N VAL A 149 11.84 -11.09 15.29
CA VAL A 149 10.88 -10.25 16.03
C VAL A 149 10.23 -9.28 15.05
N PRO A 150 9.19 -9.70 14.33
CA PRO A 150 8.56 -8.88 13.31
C PRO A 150 7.57 -7.88 13.92
N PHE A 151 7.68 -6.62 13.49
CA PHE A 151 6.71 -5.55 13.69
C PHE A 151 5.87 -5.43 12.43
N CYS A 152 4.65 -5.95 12.47
CA CYS A 152 3.69 -5.92 11.36
C CYS A 152 2.79 -4.68 11.49
N ASN A 153 3.07 -3.65 10.69
CA ASN A 153 2.33 -2.39 10.75
C ASN A 153 1.31 -2.29 9.62
N ILE A 154 0.04 -2.25 9.99
CA ILE A 154 -1.11 -2.15 9.08
C ILE A 154 -2.07 -1.09 9.60
N TYR A 155 -2.67 -0.27 8.71
CA TYR A 155 -3.74 0.64 9.12
C TYR A 155 -4.92 -0.14 9.69
N SER A 156 -5.51 0.36 10.76
CA SER A 156 -6.61 -0.29 11.48
C SER A 156 -7.76 -0.72 10.56
N SER A 157 -8.17 0.14 9.63
CA SER A 157 -9.23 -0.16 8.66
C SER A 157 -8.85 -1.24 7.65
N PHE A 158 -7.56 -1.41 7.35
CA PHE A 158 -7.08 -2.42 6.40
C PHE A 158 -6.79 -3.76 7.06
N MET A 159 -6.54 -3.78 8.37
CA MET A 159 -6.31 -5.00 9.13
C MET A 159 -7.51 -5.98 9.05
N GLN A 160 -8.72 -5.48 8.80
CA GLN A 160 -9.88 -6.35 8.58
C GLN A 160 -9.69 -7.36 7.44
N ARG A 161 -8.80 -7.09 6.44
CA ARG A 161 -8.49 -8.02 5.36
C ARG A 161 -7.57 -9.17 5.77
N ALA A 162 -6.99 -9.09 6.96
CA ALA A 162 -6.06 -10.08 7.51
C ALA A 162 -6.60 -10.73 8.79
N TYR A 163 -7.89 -10.59 9.09
CA TYR A 163 -8.48 -11.01 10.35
C TYR A 163 -8.29 -12.52 10.60
N ASP A 164 -8.58 -13.36 9.65
CA ASP A 164 -8.40 -14.80 9.74
C ASP A 164 -6.91 -15.20 9.78
N ASN A 165 -6.03 -14.48 9.08
CA ASN A 165 -4.59 -14.70 9.16
C ASN A 165 -4.03 -14.41 10.56
N VAL A 166 -4.54 -13.35 11.24
CA VAL A 166 -4.16 -13.07 12.64
C VAL A 166 -4.55 -14.23 13.55
N ILE A 167 -5.73 -14.80 13.37
CA ILE A 167 -6.21 -15.92 14.18
C ILE A 167 -5.41 -17.19 13.84
N HIS A 168 -5.41 -17.59 12.57
CA HIS A 168 -4.89 -18.88 12.13
C HIS A 168 -3.35 -18.92 12.13
N ASP A 169 -2.70 -17.89 11.57
CA ASP A 169 -1.27 -17.93 11.32
C ASP A 169 -0.45 -17.43 12.52
N VAL A 170 -1.03 -16.61 13.40
CA VAL A 170 -0.31 -16.03 14.53
C VAL A 170 -0.85 -16.55 15.86
N ALA A 171 -2.15 -16.30 16.16
CA ALA A 171 -2.68 -16.53 17.50
C ALA A 171 -2.80 -18.03 17.85
N ILE A 172 -3.32 -18.88 16.94
CA ILE A 172 -3.43 -20.32 17.18
C ILE A 172 -2.03 -20.98 17.30
N GLN A 173 -1.02 -20.43 16.62
CA GLN A 173 0.34 -20.94 16.64
C GLN A 173 1.21 -20.31 17.74
N ASP A 174 0.65 -19.41 18.54
CA ASP A 174 1.34 -18.71 19.64
C ASP A 174 2.65 -18.05 19.21
N LEU A 175 2.64 -17.38 18.06
CA LEU A 175 3.83 -16.76 17.47
C LEU A 175 3.99 -15.30 17.94
N PRO A 176 5.22 -14.85 18.30
CA PRO A 176 5.49 -13.52 18.85
C PRO A 176 5.57 -12.45 17.76
N VAL A 177 4.46 -12.16 17.09
CA VAL A 177 4.35 -11.07 16.12
C VAL A 177 3.84 -9.82 16.82
N VAL A 178 4.54 -8.69 16.68
CA VAL A 178 4.08 -7.39 17.18
C VAL A 178 3.15 -6.76 16.15
N MET A 179 1.85 -6.77 16.44
CA MET A 179 0.83 -6.14 15.58
C MET A 179 0.75 -4.65 15.88
N CYS A 180 1.06 -3.81 14.90
CA CYS A 180 1.00 -2.35 15.01
C CYS A 180 -0.16 -1.83 14.17
N LEU A 181 -1.20 -1.32 14.84
CA LEU A 181 -2.39 -0.77 14.18
C LEU A 181 -2.26 0.75 14.12
N ASP A 182 -1.89 1.26 12.96
CA ASP A 182 -1.82 2.70 12.74
C ASP A 182 -3.21 3.25 12.37
N ARG A 183 -3.43 4.54 12.69
CA ARG A 183 -4.69 5.25 12.42
C ARG A 183 -5.92 4.61 13.06
N GLY A 184 -5.75 4.12 14.29
CA GLY A 184 -6.85 3.55 15.08
C GLY A 184 -7.87 4.58 15.58
N GLY A 185 -7.52 5.86 15.56
CA GLY A 185 -8.28 6.95 16.19
C GLY A 185 -8.05 7.01 17.70
N LEU A 186 -8.58 8.06 18.33
CA LEU A 186 -8.61 8.28 19.76
C LEU A 186 -10.04 8.58 20.20
#